data_eca8c41d99190931991c15cbc89731c6
#
_entry.id   eca8c41d99190931991c15cbc89731c6
#
_cell.length_a   1.000
_cell.length_b   1.000
_cell.length_c   1.000
_cell.angle_alpha   90.00
_cell.angle_beta   90.00
_cell.angle_gamma   90.00
#
_symmetry.space_group_name_H-M   'P 1'
#
loop_
_entity.id
_entity.type
_entity.pdbx_description
1 polymer ?
#
loop_
_entity_poly.entity_id
_entity_poly.type
_entity_poly.pdbx_seq_one_letter_code
_entity_poly.pdbx_strand_id
1 'polypeptide(L)'
;VARIVMRAAAEHLTPVTLELGGKSPAIVSRHANVEVAARRIAWGKFVNAGQTCIAPDYVLVERQVHDELVAAIGKHIESFYGADPQASPDYTRIVNDAHFHRIEKLLHNGTVAHGGTADADTRYIAPTVLTGITRDDPVMGEEIFGPVLPVIAVDSLDEAIAFVNADDKPLALYSFSEHDADNDRVLAGATSGGACVNGTLMHISNPNLPFGGVGESGMGAYHGKIGFDTMSHRRGVLARSTKIDPSLMYPPYTAKKEKLVKRGMTLGDPRDSVAKVRGKFRRR
;
A
#
# COMPACT_ATOMS: atom_id res chain seq x y z
N VAL A 1 8.81 -9.55 14.75
CA VAL A 1 9.79 -10.34 13.97
C VAL A 1 10.76 -9.41 13.23
N ALA A 2 10.31 -8.43 12.45
CA ALA A 2 11.16 -7.57 11.59
C ALA A 2 12.32 -6.90 12.35
N ARG A 3 12.05 -6.27 13.50
CA ARG A 3 13.09 -5.64 14.34
C ARG A 3 14.15 -6.62 14.84
N ILE A 4 13.79 -7.90 15.05
CA ILE A 4 14.74 -8.96 15.42
C ILE A 4 15.65 -9.27 14.23
N VAL A 5 15.09 -9.45 13.05
CA VAL A 5 15.84 -9.69 11.80
C VAL A 5 16.77 -8.52 11.50
N MET A 6 16.30 -7.28 11.62
CA MET A 6 17.13 -6.09 11.40
C MET A 6 18.33 -6.01 12.36
N ARG A 7 18.15 -6.35 13.64
CA ARG A 7 19.26 -6.37 14.60
C ARG A 7 20.32 -7.40 14.20
N ALA A 8 19.90 -8.60 13.82
CA ALA A 8 20.83 -9.63 13.34
C ALA A 8 21.54 -9.23 12.05
N ALA A 9 20.82 -8.62 11.11
CA ALA A 9 21.39 -8.13 9.85
C ALA A 9 22.41 -7.00 10.07
N ALA A 10 22.20 -6.15 11.07
CA ALA A 10 23.12 -5.05 11.40
C ALA A 10 24.51 -5.54 11.82
N GLU A 11 24.62 -6.70 12.48
CA GLU A 11 25.89 -7.31 12.88
C GLU A 11 26.77 -7.67 11.67
N HIS A 12 26.15 -7.92 10.51
CA HIS A 12 26.81 -8.33 9.27
C HIS A 12 26.72 -7.29 8.15
N LEU A 13 26.14 -6.10 8.41
CA LEU A 13 25.85 -5.05 7.42
C LEU A 13 25.04 -5.58 6.22
N THR A 14 24.16 -6.54 6.47
CA THR A 14 23.34 -7.17 5.44
C THR A 14 22.11 -6.29 5.14
N PRO A 15 21.88 -5.88 3.89
CA PRO A 15 20.64 -5.22 3.50
C PRO A 15 19.42 -6.12 3.74
N VAL A 16 18.31 -5.53 4.17
CA VAL A 16 17.04 -6.24 4.38
C VAL A 16 15.92 -5.59 3.58
N THR A 17 15.01 -6.43 3.08
CA THR A 17 13.70 -6.02 2.57
C THR A 17 12.66 -6.60 3.50
N LEU A 18 11.76 -5.77 4.02
CA LEU A 18 10.77 -6.15 5.01
C LEU A 18 9.38 -6.01 4.40
N GLU A 19 8.67 -7.12 4.33
CA GLU A 19 7.25 -7.19 3.98
C GLU A 19 6.47 -7.51 5.25
N LEU A 20 5.66 -6.56 5.68
CA LEU A 20 4.90 -6.63 6.92
C LEU A 20 3.41 -6.41 6.62
N GLY A 21 2.60 -6.39 7.65
CA GLY A 21 1.18 -6.14 7.52
C GLY A 21 0.81 -4.67 7.65
N GLY A 22 -0.45 -4.44 7.95
CA GLY A 22 -0.99 -3.12 8.23
C GLY A 22 -2.49 -3.08 8.00
N LYS A 23 -3.12 -2.01 8.50
CA LYS A 23 -4.55 -1.80 8.30
C LYS A 23 -4.78 -1.00 7.02
N SER A 24 -4.93 -1.70 5.90
CA SER A 24 -5.11 -1.10 4.56
C SER A 24 -6.51 -0.50 4.40
N PRO A 25 -6.67 0.85 4.33
CA PRO A 25 -7.96 1.50 4.20
C PRO A 25 -8.50 1.47 2.77
N ALA A 26 -9.82 1.40 2.63
CA ALA A 26 -10.53 1.79 1.42
C ALA A 26 -11.31 3.09 1.69
N ILE A 27 -10.98 4.16 0.98
CA ILE A 27 -11.63 5.46 1.09
C ILE A 27 -12.62 5.61 -0.07
N VAL A 28 -13.89 5.84 0.25
CA VAL A 28 -14.97 5.97 -0.74
C VAL A 28 -15.56 7.37 -0.68
N SER A 29 -15.32 8.15 -1.72
CA SER A 29 -15.90 9.48 -1.91
C SER A 29 -17.40 9.41 -2.22
N ARG A 30 -18.14 10.46 -1.90
CA ARG A 30 -19.53 10.65 -2.35
C ARG A 30 -19.68 10.64 -3.88
N HIS A 31 -18.59 10.88 -4.61
CA HIS A 31 -18.53 10.87 -6.06
C HIS A 31 -18.10 9.51 -6.63
N ALA A 32 -18.04 8.47 -5.81
CA ALA A 32 -17.71 7.13 -6.27
C ALA A 32 -18.91 6.49 -6.99
N ASN A 33 -18.61 5.62 -7.96
CA ASN A 33 -19.59 4.65 -8.43
C ASN A 33 -19.75 3.58 -7.33
N VAL A 34 -20.80 3.73 -6.51
CA VAL A 34 -21.01 2.93 -5.30
C VAL A 34 -21.12 1.44 -5.61
N GLU A 35 -21.81 1.06 -6.67
CA GLU A 35 -21.98 -0.34 -7.06
C GLU A 35 -20.65 -0.99 -7.45
N VAL A 36 -19.80 -0.28 -8.20
CA VAL A 36 -18.47 -0.74 -8.58
C VAL A 36 -17.53 -0.78 -7.38
N ALA A 37 -17.57 0.23 -6.52
CA ALA A 37 -16.77 0.28 -5.29
C ALA A 37 -17.14 -0.89 -4.36
N ALA A 38 -18.43 -1.10 -4.09
CA ALA A 38 -18.93 -2.20 -3.27
C ALA A 38 -18.47 -3.56 -3.77
N ARG A 39 -18.61 -3.83 -5.08
CA ARG A 39 -18.19 -5.10 -5.70
C ARG A 39 -16.69 -5.33 -5.55
N ARG A 40 -15.87 -4.30 -5.81
CA ARG A 40 -14.41 -4.41 -5.74
C ARG A 40 -13.90 -4.51 -4.31
N ILE A 41 -14.54 -3.82 -3.37
CA ILE A 41 -14.23 -3.92 -1.94
C ILE A 41 -14.63 -5.29 -1.41
N ALA A 42 -15.85 -5.77 -1.71
CA ALA A 42 -16.31 -7.09 -1.29
C ALA A 42 -15.38 -8.20 -1.82
N TRP A 43 -15.03 -8.15 -3.10
CA TRP A 43 -14.08 -9.11 -3.67
C TRP A 43 -12.72 -9.02 -2.98
N GLY A 44 -12.13 -7.83 -2.86
CA GLY A 44 -10.80 -7.65 -2.27
C GLY A 44 -10.73 -8.00 -0.79
N LYS A 45 -11.84 -7.80 -0.05
CA LYS A 45 -11.92 -8.17 1.36
C LYS A 45 -12.10 -9.66 1.57
N PHE A 46 -12.99 -10.29 0.81
CA PHE A 46 -13.45 -11.64 1.14
C PHE A 46 -12.76 -12.76 0.34
N VAL A 47 -11.99 -12.44 -0.69
CA VAL A 47 -11.08 -13.40 -1.32
C VAL A 47 -10.10 -13.92 -0.27
N ASN A 48 -9.84 -15.23 -0.27
CA ASN A 48 -9.05 -15.92 0.75
C ASN A 48 -9.53 -15.67 2.19
N ALA A 49 -10.85 -15.42 2.39
CA ALA A 49 -11.46 -15.03 3.67
C ALA A 49 -10.72 -13.85 4.35
N GLY A 50 -10.23 -12.89 3.59
CA GLY A 50 -9.54 -11.70 4.09
C GLY A 50 -8.13 -11.94 4.64
N GLN A 51 -7.59 -13.14 4.49
CA GLN A 51 -6.25 -13.51 4.94
C GLN A 51 -5.20 -13.10 3.90
N THR A 52 -5.12 -11.79 3.64
CA THR A 52 -4.24 -11.18 2.64
C THR A 52 -3.75 -9.84 3.19
N CYS A 53 -2.45 -9.60 3.15
CA CYS A 53 -1.79 -8.41 3.71
C CYS A 53 -2.28 -7.08 3.15
N ILE A 54 -2.83 -7.09 1.94
CA ILE A 54 -3.41 -5.91 1.27
C ILE A 54 -4.94 -5.99 1.14
N ALA A 55 -5.62 -6.95 1.80
CA ALA A 55 -7.08 -6.91 1.85
C ALA A 55 -7.54 -5.58 2.45
N PRO A 56 -8.61 -4.94 1.93
CA PRO A 56 -9.22 -3.81 2.62
C PRO A 56 -9.50 -4.18 4.07
N ASP A 57 -8.82 -3.53 5.01
CA ASP A 57 -8.95 -3.88 6.42
C ASP A 57 -10.14 -3.17 7.05
N TYR A 58 -10.42 -1.95 6.59
CA TYR A 58 -11.60 -1.16 6.91
C TYR A 58 -11.96 -0.22 5.75
N VAL A 59 -13.17 0.34 5.81
CA VAL A 59 -13.67 1.32 4.84
C VAL A 59 -13.95 2.63 5.56
N LEU A 60 -13.46 3.74 5.00
CA LEU A 60 -13.88 5.10 5.31
C LEU A 60 -14.74 5.60 4.16
N VAL A 61 -15.99 5.91 4.42
CA VAL A 61 -16.93 6.31 3.36
C VAL A 61 -17.61 7.63 3.72
N GLU A 62 -17.68 8.57 2.78
CA GLU A 62 -18.43 9.80 3.01
C GLU A 62 -19.90 9.46 3.32
N ARG A 63 -20.43 10.07 4.38
CA ARG A 63 -21.73 9.77 5.00
C ARG A 63 -22.89 9.69 4.01
N GLN A 64 -22.82 10.50 2.95
CA GLN A 64 -23.88 10.57 1.93
C GLN A 64 -24.13 9.25 1.19
N VAL A 65 -23.12 8.40 1.08
CA VAL A 65 -23.20 7.13 0.35
C VAL A 65 -22.94 5.90 1.25
N HIS A 66 -22.87 6.11 2.57
CA HIS A 66 -22.55 5.04 3.55
C HIS A 66 -23.54 3.88 3.48
N ASP A 67 -24.83 4.16 3.65
CA ASP A 67 -25.85 3.10 3.75
C ASP A 67 -26.04 2.37 2.42
N GLU A 68 -25.92 3.11 1.30
CA GLU A 68 -25.95 2.53 -0.05
C GLU A 68 -24.75 1.58 -0.25
N LEU A 69 -23.55 1.99 0.16
CA LEU A 69 -22.34 1.16 0.05
C LEU A 69 -22.46 -0.11 0.89
N VAL A 70 -22.91 0.00 2.15
CA VAL A 70 -23.10 -1.13 3.05
C VAL A 70 -24.09 -2.15 2.45
N ALA A 71 -25.22 -1.67 1.96
CA ALA A 71 -26.24 -2.52 1.34
C ALA A 71 -25.70 -3.20 0.06
N ALA A 72 -24.96 -2.46 -0.77
CA ALA A 72 -24.37 -2.99 -2.00
C ALA A 72 -23.28 -4.03 -1.71
N ILE A 73 -22.44 -3.85 -0.69
CA ILE A 73 -21.44 -4.85 -0.26
C ILE A 73 -22.15 -6.14 0.13
N GLY A 74 -23.21 -6.09 0.93
CA GLY A 74 -24.02 -7.28 1.31
C GLY A 74 -24.54 -8.03 0.10
N LYS A 75 -25.14 -7.34 -0.89
CA LYS A 75 -25.62 -7.96 -2.14
C LYS A 75 -24.48 -8.66 -2.92
N HIS A 76 -23.28 -8.06 -2.96
CA HIS A 76 -22.15 -8.68 -3.63
C HIS A 76 -21.64 -9.91 -2.88
N ILE A 77 -21.65 -9.92 -1.56
CA ILE A 77 -21.33 -11.12 -0.76
C ILE A 77 -22.26 -12.26 -1.12
N GLU A 78 -23.57 -12.00 -1.16
CA GLU A 78 -24.57 -13.01 -1.55
C GLU A 78 -24.40 -13.47 -3.01
N SER A 79 -24.07 -12.54 -3.90
CA SER A 79 -23.81 -12.86 -5.32
C SER A 79 -22.56 -13.72 -5.51
N PHE A 80 -21.52 -13.54 -4.69
CA PHE A 80 -20.26 -14.26 -4.80
C PHE A 80 -20.32 -15.65 -4.16
N TYR A 81 -20.96 -15.76 -3.00
CA TYR A 81 -20.86 -16.95 -2.16
C TYR A 81 -22.21 -17.65 -1.93
N GLY A 82 -23.30 -17.09 -2.47
CA GLY A 82 -24.67 -17.62 -2.28
C GLY A 82 -25.28 -17.21 -0.93
N ALA A 83 -26.46 -17.72 -0.66
CA ALA A 83 -27.20 -17.48 0.59
C ALA A 83 -26.54 -18.18 1.80
N ASP A 84 -25.76 -19.22 1.55
CA ASP A 84 -24.99 -19.95 2.55
C ASP A 84 -23.50 -20.00 2.17
N PRO A 85 -22.73 -18.99 2.56
CA PRO A 85 -21.30 -18.94 2.27
C PRO A 85 -20.51 -20.10 2.91
N GLN A 86 -21.01 -20.72 3.97
CA GLN A 86 -20.37 -21.89 4.60
C GLN A 86 -20.36 -23.11 3.67
N ALA A 87 -21.41 -23.29 2.88
CA ALA A 87 -21.51 -24.36 1.89
C ALA A 87 -20.89 -24.00 0.53
N SER A 88 -20.49 -22.72 0.32
CA SER A 88 -19.95 -22.27 -0.96
C SER A 88 -18.58 -22.91 -1.26
N PRO A 89 -18.37 -23.47 -2.47
CA PRO A 89 -17.07 -23.98 -2.90
C PRO A 89 -16.04 -22.87 -3.14
N ASP A 90 -16.51 -21.62 -3.29
CA ASP A 90 -15.66 -20.45 -3.59
C ASP A 90 -15.22 -19.70 -2.32
N TYR A 91 -15.64 -20.17 -1.11
CA TYR A 91 -15.30 -19.53 0.13
C TYR A 91 -14.42 -20.42 1.02
N THR A 92 -13.28 -19.91 1.44
CA THR A 92 -12.29 -20.67 2.22
C THR A 92 -12.52 -20.56 3.74
N ARG A 93 -11.62 -21.15 4.51
CA ARG A 93 -11.63 -21.23 5.99
C ARG A 93 -10.45 -20.47 6.58
N ILE A 94 -10.54 -20.14 7.86
CA ILE A 94 -9.41 -19.56 8.59
C ILE A 94 -8.33 -20.63 8.77
N VAL A 95 -7.07 -20.23 8.60
CA VAL A 95 -5.92 -21.14 8.46
C VAL A 95 -5.70 -22.06 9.68
N ASN A 96 -5.97 -21.56 10.90
CA ASN A 96 -5.84 -22.32 12.14
C ASN A 96 -6.75 -21.78 13.25
N ASP A 97 -6.85 -22.55 14.34
CA ASP A 97 -7.78 -22.26 15.45
C ASP A 97 -7.38 -21.01 16.23
N ALA A 98 -6.10 -20.73 16.38
CA ALA A 98 -5.63 -19.52 17.08
C ALA A 98 -6.10 -18.25 16.37
N HIS A 99 -5.95 -18.19 15.03
CA HIS A 99 -6.46 -17.09 14.24
C HIS A 99 -7.98 -17.05 14.18
N PHE A 100 -8.65 -18.22 14.11
CA PHE A 100 -10.10 -18.29 14.18
C PHE A 100 -10.62 -17.61 15.45
N HIS A 101 -10.17 -18.02 16.62
CA HIS A 101 -10.64 -17.47 17.90
C HIS A 101 -10.26 -15.99 18.10
N ARG A 102 -9.16 -15.53 17.50
CA ARG A 102 -8.81 -14.10 17.50
C ARG A 102 -9.82 -13.30 16.69
N ILE A 103 -10.15 -13.74 15.47
CA ILE A 103 -11.05 -13.02 14.56
C ILE A 103 -12.52 -13.14 15.03
N GLU A 104 -12.94 -14.29 15.55
CA GLU A 104 -14.28 -14.51 16.09
C GLU A 104 -14.68 -13.44 17.12
N LYS A 105 -13.76 -13.05 17.99
CA LYS A 105 -14.00 -12.00 19.00
C LYS A 105 -14.33 -10.64 18.38
N LEU A 106 -13.85 -10.38 17.15
CA LEU A 106 -14.10 -9.13 16.46
C LEU A 106 -15.53 -9.02 15.90
N LEU A 107 -16.26 -10.14 15.79
CA LEU A 107 -17.67 -10.14 15.35
C LEU A 107 -18.60 -9.40 16.32
N HIS A 108 -18.18 -9.20 17.55
CA HIS A 108 -18.98 -8.54 18.60
C HIS A 108 -18.72 -7.02 18.68
N ASN A 109 -18.01 -6.46 17.72
CA ASN A 109 -17.76 -5.03 17.66
C ASN A 109 -18.85 -4.34 16.82
N GLY A 110 -19.35 -3.22 17.29
CA GLY A 110 -20.35 -2.42 16.60
C GLY A 110 -21.64 -3.15 16.27
N THR A 111 -22.23 -2.84 15.12
CA THR A 111 -23.47 -3.44 14.60
C THR A 111 -23.18 -4.31 13.39
N VAL A 112 -23.62 -5.56 13.42
CA VAL A 112 -23.53 -6.46 12.28
C VAL A 112 -24.56 -6.06 11.23
N ALA A 113 -24.10 -5.56 10.08
CA ALA A 113 -24.95 -5.23 8.94
C ALA A 113 -25.13 -6.41 7.99
N HIS A 114 -24.15 -7.33 7.92
CA HIS A 114 -24.21 -8.57 7.13
C HIS A 114 -23.32 -9.63 7.76
N GLY A 115 -23.67 -10.91 7.63
CA GLY A 115 -22.90 -12.06 8.15
C GLY A 115 -22.98 -12.20 9.67
N GLY A 116 -21.85 -12.20 10.37
CA GLY A 116 -21.77 -12.24 11.85
C GLY A 116 -21.83 -13.64 12.46
N THR A 117 -21.79 -14.71 11.67
CA THR A 117 -21.80 -16.10 12.19
C THR A 117 -20.41 -16.73 12.08
N ALA A 118 -20.13 -17.68 12.98
CA ALA A 118 -18.90 -18.45 13.00
C ALA A 118 -19.18 -19.89 13.40
N ASP A 119 -18.33 -20.82 12.92
CA ASP A 119 -18.37 -22.24 13.27
C ASP A 119 -16.93 -22.70 13.54
N ALA A 120 -16.66 -23.01 14.80
CA ALA A 120 -15.33 -23.41 15.27
C ALA A 120 -14.90 -24.77 14.72
N ASP A 121 -15.82 -25.71 14.54
CA ASP A 121 -15.51 -27.06 14.09
C ASP A 121 -14.92 -27.05 12.67
N THR A 122 -15.37 -26.13 11.85
CA THR A 122 -14.89 -25.98 10.48
C THR A 122 -13.98 -24.75 10.27
N ARG A 123 -13.72 -23.97 11.32
CA ARG A 123 -12.99 -22.67 11.27
C ARG A 123 -13.63 -21.69 10.26
N TYR A 124 -14.94 -21.78 10.15
CA TYR A 124 -15.70 -20.86 9.30
C TYR A 124 -16.01 -19.57 10.05
N ILE A 125 -15.79 -18.45 9.40
CA ILE A 125 -16.30 -17.12 9.78
C ILE A 125 -16.99 -16.54 8.55
N ALA A 126 -18.23 -16.16 8.69
CA ALA A 126 -19.00 -15.57 7.61
C ALA A 126 -18.34 -14.27 7.10
N PRO A 127 -18.44 -13.98 5.80
CA PRO A 127 -18.17 -12.63 5.29
C PRO A 127 -19.02 -11.64 6.08
N THR A 128 -18.38 -10.79 6.90
CA THR A 128 -19.06 -9.95 7.87
C THR A 128 -18.79 -8.47 7.61
N VAL A 129 -19.86 -7.66 7.59
CA VAL A 129 -19.79 -6.21 7.51
C VAL A 129 -20.27 -5.63 8.84
N LEU A 130 -19.44 -4.78 9.44
CA LEU A 130 -19.72 -4.08 10.70
C LEU A 130 -19.90 -2.59 10.45
N THR A 131 -20.89 -1.99 11.13
CA THR A 131 -21.14 -0.55 11.15
C THR A 131 -21.15 -0.02 12.58
N GLY A 132 -21.21 1.31 12.77
CA GLY A 132 -21.16 1.90 14.09
C GLY A 132 -19.82 1.71 14.81
N ILE A 133 -18.75 1.53 14.04
CA ILE A 133 -17.39 1.36 14.53
C ILE A 133 -16.73 2.73 14.70
N THR A 134 -15.97 2.84 15.76
CA THR A 134 -15.09 3.98 16.05
C THR A 134 -13.62 3.55 16.03
N ARG A 135 -12.71 4.53 16.04
CA ARG A 135 -11.26 4.26 16.09
C ARG A 135 -10.83 3.41 17.29
N ASP A 136 -11.52 3.56 18.42
CA ASP A 136 -11.14 2.95 19.70
C ASP A 136 -11.67 1.52 19.86
N ASP A 137 -12.46 1.04 18.91
CA ASP A 137 -12.99 -0.32 18.97
C ASP A 137 -11.89 -1.38 18.73
N PRO A 138 -11.94 -2.53 19.41
CA PRO A 138 -10.93 -3.58 19.29
C PRO A 138 -10.63 -4.03 17.85
N VAL A 139 -11.63 -4.00 16.96
CA VAL A 139 -11.49 -4.34 15.53
C VAL A 139 -10.56 -3.37 14.80
N MET A 140 -10.33 -2.17 15.35
CA MET A 140 -9.42 -1.16 14.82
C MET A 140 -8.01 -1.23 15.41
N GLY A 141 -7.79 -2.01 16.48
CA GLY A 141 -6.52 -2.04 17.22
C GLY A 141 -5.37 -2.77 16.54
N GLU A 142 -5.66 -3.75 15.67
CA GLU A 142 -4.65 -4.50 14.91
C GLU A 142 -5.18 -4.90 13.52
N GLU A 143 -4.29 -5.37 12.64
CA GLU A 143 -4.67 -5.93 11.34
C GLU A 143 -5.62 -7.11 11.52
N ILE A 144 -6.78 -7.07 10.88
CA ILE A 144 -7.83 -8.09 11.05
C ILE A 144 -7.39 -9.43 10.49
N PHE A 145 -6.83 -9.46 9.29
CA PHE A 145 -6.39 -10.66 8.57
C PHE A 145 -7.47 -11.75 8.56
N GLY A 146 -8.69 -11.32 8.25
CA GLY A 146 -9.88 -12.16 8.31
C GLY A 146 -11.09 -11.49 7.67
N PRO A 147 -12.24 -12.20 7.57
CA PRO A 147 -13.41 -11.78 6.79
C PRO A 147 -14.35 -10.82 7.55
N VAL A 148 -13.80 -9.88 8.27
CA VAL A 148 -14.56 -8.86 9.00
C VAL A 148 -14.20 -7.48 8.44
N LEU A 149 -15.19 -6.74 7.98
CA LEU A 149 -15.03 -5.44 7.32
C LEU A 149 -15.76 -4.35 8.11
N PRO A 150 -15.06 -3.55 8.92
CA PRO A 150 -15.59 -2.31 9.49
C PRO A 150 -15.84 -1.27 8.39
N VAL A 151 -17.02 -0.65 8.41
CA VAL A 151 -17.39 0.47 7.51
C VAL A 151 -17.72 1.68 8.39
N ILE A 152 -16.92 2.71 8.25
CA ILE A 152 -16.94 3.91 9.09
C ILE A 152 -17.37 5.10 8.24
N ALA A 153 -18.43 5.79 8.65
CA ALA A 153 -18.87 7.01 8.00
C ALA A 153 -17.99 8.20 8.41
N VAL A 154 -17.56 8.97 7.43
CA VAL A 154 -16.83 10.23 7.61
C VAL A 154 -17.58 11.40 6.97
N ASP A 155 -17.35 12.61 7.43
CA ASP A 155 -18.05 13.78 6.91
C ASP A 155 -17.34 14.37 5.67
N SER A 156 -16.07 14.04 5.47
CA SER A 156 -15.27 14.50 4.33
C SER A 156 -14.07 13.63 4.03
N LEU A 157 -13.48 13.78 2.84
CA LEU A 157 -12.19 13.15 2.48
C LEU A 157 -11.03 13.60 3.39
N ASP A 158 -11.06 14.84 3.88
CA ASP A 158 -10.03 15.32 4.83
C ASP A 158 -10.09 14.58 6.15
N GLU A 159 -11.28 14.30 6.65
CA GLU A 159 -11.46 13.48 7.85
C GLU A 159 -10.95 12.06 7.61
N ALA A 160 -11.27 11.47 6.44
CA ALA A 160 -10.75 10.15 6.08
C ALA A 160 -9.21 10.13 6.02
N ILE A 161 -8.60 11.14 5.40
CA ILE A 161 -7.14 11.28 5.31
C ILE A 161 -6.53 11.46 6.71
N ALA A 162 -7.13 12.30 7.56
CA ALA A 162 -6.69 12.51 8.93
C ALA A 162 -6.81 11.22 9.77
N PHE A 163 -7.88 10.46 9.54
CA PHE A 163 -8.09 9.16 10.19
C PHE A 163 -6.96 8.19 9.84
N VAL A 164 -6.59 8.06 8.57
CA VAL A 164 -5.50 7.19 8.13
C VAL A 164 -4.15 7.66 8.70
N ASN A 165 -3.88 8.96 8.67
CA ASN A 165 -2.59 9.52 9.08
C ASN A 165 -2.36 9.51 10.61
N ALA A 166 -3.40 9.26 11.40
CA ALA A 166 -3.26 9.16 12.85
C ALA A 166 -2.68 7.80 13.30
N ASP A 167 -2.63 6.82 12.41
CA ASP A 167 -2.08 5.49 12.66
C ASP A 167 -0.79 5.23 11.85
N ASP A 168 -0.24 4.04 11.97
CA ASP A 168 0.89 3.57 11.20
C ASP A 168 0.56 3.52 9.70
N LYS A 169 1.56 3.80 8.87
CA LYS A 169 1.41 3.81 7.41
C LYS A 169 1.03 2.44 6.88
N PRO A 170 -0.11 2.30 6.19
CA PRO A 170 -0.60 1.02 5.70
C PRO A 170 0.25 0.48 4.53
N LEU A 171 0.20 -0.83 4.33
CA LEU A 171 0.81 -1.47 3.16
C LEU A 171 0.11 -1.08 1.86
N ALA A 172 -1.22 -1.00 1.86
CA ALA A 172 -1.99 -0.55 0.71
C ALA A 172 -3.01 0.53 1.09
N LEU A 173 -3.35 1.39 0.13
CA LEU A 173 -4.38 2.43 0.21
C LEU A 173 -5.26 2.35 -1.04
N TYR A 174 -6.57 2.33 -0.85
CA TYR A 174 -7.55 2.28 -1.91
C TYR A 174 -8.41 3.53 -1.93
N SER A 175 -8.50 4.20 -3.09
CA SER A 175 -9.31 5.39 -3.28
C SER A 175 -10.36 5.15 -4.33
N PHE A 176 -11.62 5.45 -4.02
CA PHE A 176 -12.77 5.29 -4.92
C PHE A 176 -13.46 6.62 -5.15
N SER A 177 -13.37 7.14 -6.35
CA SER A 177 -14.06 8.32 -6.85
C SER A 177 -14.06 8.34 -8.38
N GLU A 178 -15.11 8.88 -8.98
CA GLU A 178 -15.13 9.23 -10.41
C GLU A 178 -14.53 10.63 -10.67
N HIS A 179 -14.22 11.39 -9.60
CA HIS A 179 -13.51 12.66 -9.69
C HIS A 179 -12.01 12.48 -9.43
N ASP A 180 -11.18 12.76 -10.43
CA ASP A 180 -9.73 12.65 -10.33
C ASP A 180 -9.17 13.49 -9.16
N ALA A 181 -9.73 14.68 -8.93
CA ALA A 181 -9.30 15.56 -7.84
C ALA A 181 -9.47 14.94 -6.45
N ASP A 182 -10.49 14.12 -6.22
CA ASP A 182 -10.67 13.39 -4.97
C ASP A 182 -9.57 12.34 -4.80
N ASN A 183 -9.31 11.56 -5.85
CA ASN A 183 -8.27 10.54 -5.86
C ASN A 183 -6.88 11.16 -5.66
N ASP A 184 -6.56 12.25 -6.37
CA ASP A 184 -5.31 12.99 -6.22
C ASP A 184 -5.13 13.51 -4.78
N ARG A 185 -6.20 14.02 -4.17
CA ARG A 185 -6.21 14.50 -2.78
C ARG A 185 -5.90 13.39 -1.79
N VAL A 186 -6.54 12.23 -1.94
CA VAL A 186 -6.31 11.05 -1.09
C VAL A 186 -4.86 10.56 -1.25
N LEU A 187 -4.38 10.41 -2.48
CA LEU A 187 -3.02 9.91 -2.76
C LEU A 187 -1.93 10.88 -2.28
N ALA A 188 -2.18 12.19 -2.36
CA ALA A 188 -1.24 13.20 -1.87
C ALA A 188 -1.30 13.37 -0.34
N GLY A 189 -2.48 13.15 0.26
CA GLY A 189 -2.73 13.38 1.68
C GLY A 189 -2.39 12.22 2.60
N ALA A 190 -2.39 10.98 2.12
CA ALA A 190 -2.11 9.79 2.92
C ALA A 190 -0.97 8.96 2.32
N THR A 191 0.00 8.59 3.16
CA THR A 191 1.15 7.78 2.74
C THR A 191 0.86 6.29 2.94
N SER A 192 1.19 5.47 1.93
CA SER A 192 1.10 4.00 1.99
C SER A 192 2.25 3.34 1.24
N GLY A 193 2.42 2.04 1.38
CA GLY A 193 3.37 1.26 0.59
C GLY A 193 3.01 1.25 -0.89
N GLY A 194 1.77 0.92 -1.22
CA GLY A 194 1.18 0.99 -2.55
C GLY A 194 -0.22 1.57 -2.53
N ALA A 195 -0.74 1.95 -3.69
CA ALA A 195 -2.10 2.45 -3.80
C ALA A 195 -2.81 1.96 -5.07
N CYS A 196 -4.14 1.92 -5.02
CA CYS A 196 -4.96 1.60 -6.18
C CYS A 196 -6.16 2.53 -6.25
N VAL A 197 -6.38 3.17 -7.40
CA VAL A 197 -7.55 4.02 -7.66
C VAL A 197 -8.64 3.15 -8.26
N ASN A 198 -9.84 3.29 -7.72
CA ASN A 198 -11.03 2.56 -8.16
C ASN A 198 -10.85 1.04 -8.25
N GLY A 199 -10.02 0.47 -7.37
CA GLY A 199 -9.76 -0.96 -7.33
C GLY A 199 -9.15 -1.40 -6.00
N THR A 200 -9.05 -2.71 -5.82
CA THR A 200 -8.38 -3.35 -4.68
C THR A 200 -7.42 -4.42 -5.17
N LEU A 201 -6.38 -4.72 -4.44
CA LEU A 201 -5.40 -5.80 -4.66
C LEU A 201 -4.60 -5.71 -5.97
N MET A 202 -5.17 -5.22 -7.07
CA MET A 202 -4.63 -5.36 -8.44
C MET A 202 -3.26 -4.75 -8.67
N HIS A 203 -2.81 -3.80 -7.84
CA HIS A 203 -1.48 -3.21 -7.96
C HIS A 203 -0.35 -4.22 -7.73
N ILE A 204 -0.59 -5.28 -6.93
CA ILE A 204 0.40 -6.37 -6.71
C ILE A 204 0.60 -7.24 -7.96
N SER A 205 -0.41 -7.34 -8.82
CA SER A 205 -0.33 -8.20 -10.01
C SER A 205 0.47 -7.59 -11.15
N ASN A 206 0.79 -6.30 -11.09
CA ASN A 206 1.56 -5.62 -12.14
C ASN A 206 3.07 -5.71 -11.84
N PRO A 207 3.85 -6.49 -12.63
CA PRO A 207 5.28 -6.70 -12.38
C PRO A 207 6.13 -5.44 -12.60
N ASN A 208 5.57 -4.38 -13.19
CA ASN A 208 6.26 -3.11 -13.40
C ASN A 208 6.07 -2.12 -12.24
N LEU A 209 5.19 -2.43 -11.28
CA LEU A 209 5.02 -1.63 -10.08
C LEU A 209 5.85 -2.22 -8.93
N PRO A 210 6.52 -1.37 -8.12
CA PRO A 210 7.15 -1.84 -6.90
C PRO A 210 6.06 -2.29 -5.93
N PHE A 211 6.33 -3.37 -5.19
CA PHE A 211 5.50 -3.80 -4.09
C PHE A 211 6.31 -3.82 -2.80
N GLY A 212 5.86 -3.10 -1.79
CA GLY A 212 6.53 -3.01 -0.50
C GLY A 212 5.87 -1.97 0.40
N GLY A 213 6.17 -2.05 1.70
CA GLY A 213 5.64 -1.19 2.74
C GLY A 213 6.50 0.03 3.03
N VAL A 214 6.02 0.86 3.96
CA VAL A 214 6.72 2.04 4.48
C VAL A 214 6.49 2.17 5.98
N GLY A 215 7.55 2.36 6.77
CA GLY A 215 7.46 2.40 8.23
C GLY A 215 7.10 1.04 8.82
N GLU A 216 6.02 0.96 9.60
CA GLU A 216 5.59 -0.30 10.22
C GLU A 216 5.05 -1.34 9.21
N SER A 217 4.61 -0.92 8.02
CA SER A 217 4.19 -1.85 6.96
C SER A 217 5.33 -2.45 6.16
N GLY A 218 6.57 -1.95 6.31
CA GLY A 218 7.72 -2.55 5.66
C GLY A 218 8.83 -1.58 5.30
N MET A 219 9.84 -2.12 4.60
CA MET A 219 11.02 -1.39 4.13
C MET A 219 11.49 -2.00 2.81
N GLY A 220 11.76 -1.14 1.82
CA GLY A 220 12.15 -1.57 0.49
C GLY A 220 10.95 -1.99 -0.35
N ALA A 221 11.24 -2.54 -1.53
CA ALA A 221 10.22 -3.03 -2.46
C ALA A 221 10.78 -4.15 -3.32
N TYR A 222 9.91 -5.00 -3.81
CA TYR A 222 10.25 -6.09 -4.71
C TYR A 222 9.21 -6.22 -5.82
N HIS A 223 9.17 -7.29 -6.54
CA HIS A 223 8.48 -7.62 -7.77
C HIS A 223 9.26 -7.23 -9.04
N GLY A 224 9.18 -8.11 -10.03
CA GLY A 224 9.73 -7.93 -11.37
C GLY A 224 11.19 -7.47 -11.34
N LYS A 225 11.51 -6.51 -12.20
CA LYS A 225 12.86 -5.93 -12.26
C LYS A 225 13.29 -5.24 -10.98
N ILE A 226 12.38 -4.62 -10.25
CA ILE A 226 12.68 -3.92 -9.00
C ILE A 226 13.15 -4.93 -7.95
N GLY A 227 12.48 -6.08 -7.82
CA GLY A 227 12.90 -7.16 -6.94
C GLY A 227 14.27 -7.73 -7.31
N PHE A 228 14.52 -7.96 -8.61
CA PHE A 228 15.84 -8.37 -9.07
C PHE A 228 16.92 -7.36 -8.70
N ASP A 229 16.67 -6.06 -8.92
CA ASP A 229 17.62 -5.00 -8.59
C ASP A 229 17.85 -4.89 -7.07
N THR A 230 16.79 -5.04 -6.27
CA THR A 230 16.86 -4.98 -4.79
C THR A 230 17.70 -6.12 -4.21
N MET A 231 17.58 -7.34 -4.78
CA MET A 231 18.30 -8.53 -4.32
C MET A 231 19.68 -8.69 -5.00
N SER A 232 20.12 -7.68 -5.78
CA SER A 232 21.36 -7.74 -6.55
C SER A 232 22.29 -6.59 -6.20
N HIS A 233 23.61 -6.89 -6.08
CA HIS A 233 24.61 -5.84 -5.94
C HIS A 233 25.00 -5.30 -7.32
N ARG A 234 24.82 -4.00 -7.54
CA ARG A 234 25.26 -3.30 -8.77
C ARG A 234 26.69 -2.82 -8.60
N ARG A 235 27.65 -3.52 -9.23
CA ARG A 235 29.05 -3.13 -9.24
C ARG A 235 29.34 -2.17 -10.39
N GLY A 236 29.80 -0.96 -10.06
CA GLY A 236 30.32 -0.05 -11.06
C GLY A 236 31.68 -0.54 -11.58
N VAL A 237 31.84 -0.58 -12.89
CA VAL A 237 33.10 -0.93 -13.55
C VAL A 237 33.46 0.18 -14.53
N LEU A 238 34.59 0.84 -14.32
CA LEU A 238 35.17 1.80 -15.25
C LEU A 238 36.37 1.16 -15.98
N ALA A 239 36.23 0.95 -17.29
CA ALA A 239 37.32 0.53 -18.14
C ALA A 239 37.98 1.77 -18.80
N ARG A 240 39.26 1.97 -18.56
CA ARG A 240 40.04 3.07 -19.16
C ARG A 240 40.99 2.55 -20.24
N SER A 241 41.14 3.32 -21.30
CA SER A 241 42.17 3.07 -22.32
C SER A 241 43.56 3.28 -21.74
N THR A 242 44.48 2.38 -22.01
CA THR A 242 45.93 2.54 -21.70
C THR A 242 46.65 3.39 -22.73
N LYS A 243 45.98 3.69 -23.85
CA LYS A 243 46.56 4.53 -24.94
C LYS A 243 46.35 6.04 -24.69
N ILE A 244 45.46 6.40 -23.81
CA ILE A 244 45.13 7.78 -23.47
C ILE A 244 45.27 7.96 -21.96
N ASP A 245 46.39 8.59 -21.56
CA ASP A 245 46.70 8.81 -20.16
C ASP A 245 47.19 10.27 -19.96
N PRO A 246 46.24 11.21 -19.79
CA PRO A 246 46.58 12.62 -19.70
C PRO A 246 47.31 12.93 -18.41
N SER A 247 48.47 13.58 -18.54
CA SER A 247 49.32 13.98 -17.38
C SER A 247 48.63 14.96 -16.41
N LEU A 248 47.48 15.48 -16.79
CA LEU A 248 46.65 16.35 -15.93
C LEU A 248 46.27 15.70 -14.61
N MET A 249 46.08 14.35 -14.63
CA MET A 249 45.65 13.55 -13.47
C MET A 249 46.76 13.28 -12.46
N TYR A 250 48.02 13.55 -12.81
CA TYR A 250 49.18 13.13 -12.00
C TYR A 250 50.01 14.35 -11.52
N PRO A 251 50.72 14.22 -10.39
CA PRO A 251 51.67 15.25 -9.96
C PRO A 251 52.80 15.44 -10.98
N PRO A 252 53.49 16.62 -10.93
CA PRO A 252 53.23 17.74 -10.04
C PRO A 252 51.98 18.52 -10.42
N TYR A 253 51.21 18.94 -9.38
CA TYR A 253 49.96 19.73 -9.57
C TYR A 253 50.35 21.22 -9.66
N THR A 254 50.44 21.71 -10.89
CA THR A 254 50.72 23.12 -11.15
C THR A 254 49.44 23.95 -11.16
N ALA A 255 49.55 25.29 -10.94
CA ALA A 255 48.42 26.20 -11.03
C ALA A 255 47.65 26.09 -12.37
N LYS A 256 48.35 25.76 -13.46
CA LYS A 256 47.76 25.54 -14.79
C LYS A 256 46.90 24.28 -14.81
N LYS A 257 47.35 23.17 -14.20
CA LYS A 257 46.57 21.94 -14.10
C LYS A 257 45.36 22.14 -13.21
N GLU A 258 45.52 22.81 -12.09
CA GLU A 258 44.43 23.12 -11.16
C GLU A 258 43.29 23.91 -11.84
N LYS A 259 43.69 24.97 -12.61
CA LYS A 259 42.72 25.77 -13.37
C LYS A 259 41.96 24.97 -14.43
N LEU A 260 42.64 24.01 -15.09
CA LEU A 260 42.01 23.12 -16.08
C LEU A 260 41.04 22.13 -15.43
N VAL A 261 41.37 21.54 -14.30
CA VAL A 261 40.51 20.62 -13.53
C VAL A 261 39.27 21.39 -13.05
N LYS A 262 39.46 22.54 -12.41
CA LYS A 262 38.35 23.40 -11.96
C LYS A 262 37.40 23.75 -13.11
N ARG A 263 37.90 24.10 -14.28
CA ARG A 263 37.10 24.40 -15.48
C ARG A 263 36.36 23.16 -15.99
N GLY A 264 36.96 21.96 -15.91
CA GLY A 264 36.30 20.71 -16.30
C GLY A 264 35.17 20.33 -15.34
N MET A 265 35.38 20.55 -14.05
CA MET A 265 34.35 20.27 -13.01
C MET A 265 33.13 21.21 -13.14
N THR A 266 33.36 22.50 -13.46
CA THR A 266 32.27 23.48 -13.66
C THR A 266 31.47 23.22 -14.94
N LEU A 267 32.07 22.65 -15.99
CA LEU A 267 31.38 22.30 -17.24
C LEU A 267 30.46 21.08 -17.09
N GLY A 268 30.65 20.26 -16.04
CA GLY A 268 29.83 19.12 -15.71
C GLY A 268 28.70 19.42 -14.70
N ASP A 269 28.56 20.66 -14.21
CA ASP A 269 27.51 21.00 -13.24
C ASP A 269 26.12 20.98 -13.93
N PRO A 270 25.19 20.12 -13.48
CA PRO A 270 23.83 20.06 -14.06
C PRO A 270 23.09 21.40 -14.01
N ARG A 271 23.45 22.30 -13.07
CA ARG A 271 22.84 23.62 -12.94
C ARG A 271 23.17 24.54 -14.15
N ASP A 272 24.34 24.39 -14.75
CA ASP A 272 24.71 25.11 -15.96
C ASP A 272 23.96 24.64 -17.21
N SER A 273 23.57 23.37 -17.25
CA SER A 273 22.75 22.78 -18.33
C SER A 273 21.34 23.35 -18.33
N VAL A 274 20.74 23.54 -17.15
CA VAL A 274 19.38 24.08 -16.97
C VAL A 274 19.33 25.56 -17.33
N ALA A 275 20.38 26.32 -17.01
CA ALA A 275 20.48 27.75 -17.37
C ALA A 275 20.55 27.95 -18.90
N LYS A 276 21.28 27.08 -19.62
CA LYS A 276 21.37 27.12 -21.09
C LYS A 276 20.07 26.75 -21.79
N VAL A 277 19.28 25.84 -21.22
CA VAL A 277 17.96 25.45 -21.76
C VAL A 277 16.95 26.58 -21.53
N ARG A 278 16.92 27.21 -20.33
CA ARG A 278 16.02 28.33 -20.04
C ARG A 278 16.31 29.57 -20.91
N GLY A 279 17.59 29.82 -21.29
CA GLY A 279 17.97 30.92 -22.16
C GLY A 279 17.49 30.77 -23.62
N LYS A 280 17.31 29.53 -24.11
CA LYS A 280 16.80 29.26 -25.47
C LYS A 280 15.27 29.42 -25.59
N PHE A 281 14.52 29.24 -24.53
CA PHE A 281 13.06 29.39 -24.52
C PHE A 281 12.58 30.84 -24.30
N ARG A 282 13.46 31.77 -23.92
CA ARG A 282 13.13 33.20 -23.78
C ARG A 282 13.33 34.02 -25.06
N ARG A 283 13.72 33.42 -26.18
CA ARG A 283 13.97 34.10 -27.47
C ARG A 283 13.12 33.54 -28.62
N ARG A 284 11.91 33.07 -28.29
CA ARG A 284 10.86 32.85 -29.32
C ARG A 284 9.56 33.45 -28.85
#